data_b11eb86d12aeafc2e11f3d323553dae3
#
_entry.id   b11eb86d12aeafc2e11f3d323553dae3
#
_cell.length_a   1.000
_cell.length_b   1.000
_cell.length_c   1.000
_cell.angle_alpha   90.00
_cell.angle_beta   90.00
_cell.angle_gamma   90.00
#
_symmetry.space_group_name_H-M   'P 1'
#
loop_
_entity.id
_entity.type
_entity.pdbx_description
1 polymer ?
#
loop_
_entity_poly.entity_id
_entity_poly.type
_entity_poly.pdbx_seq_one_letter_code
_entity_poly.pdbx_strand_id
1 'polypeptide(L)'
;MPQEAANVMTPYEIIATVIAILALLQPWIIKLWDRFGRKIRVNFIPSAKIKLYYNRSGAYVYLGGVIETKNKAAIVKDIAVKVVRKKDKAELLLDWSSFMIPMFQSVGGNAVTTSEIARPFKVEAGSLYPVFVEFASTNIQESNHLTEIYNTIALELAHIMQPSITIDQAKYALANSSSYQAFRDELLQNFYWKADDYVIELIPLPWCKAKPC
;
A
#
# COMPACT_ATOMS: atom_id res chain seq x y z
N MET A 1 2.54 48.75 -68.19
CA MET A 1 2.05 47.93 -67.02
C MET A 1 2.91 46.70 -66.95
N PRO A 2 3.73 46.48 -65.95
CA PRO A 2 4.50 45.25 -65.83
C PRO A 2 3.55 44.14 -65.32
N GLN A 3 3.50 43.04 -66.06
CA GLN A 3 2.85 41.82 -65.65
C GLN A 3 3.64 41.24 -64.48
N GLU A 4 3.04 41.21 -63.30
CA GLU A 4 3.51 40.41 -62.16
C GLU A 4 3.44 38.93 -62.53
N ALA A 5 4.61 38.34 -62.87
CA ALA A 5 4.71 36.92 -63.04
C ALA A 5 4.42 36.26 -61.72
N ALA A 6 3.26 35.64 -61.61
CA ALA A 6 2.95 34.79 -60.46
C ALA A 6 4.04 33.75 -60.27
N ASN A 7 4.87 33.86 -59.24
CA ASN A 7 5.89 32.90 -58.85
C ASN A 7 5.20 31.59 -58.48
N VAL A 8 5.01 30.71 -59.46
CA VAL A 8 4.51 29.34 -59.22
C VAL A 8 5.65 28.54 -58.63
N MET A 9 5.53 28.16 -57.38
CA MET A 9 6.54 27.30 -56.67
C MET A 9 6.78 26.04 -57.48
N THR A 10 8.04 25.70 -57.67
CA THR A 10 8.43 24.45 -58.31
C THR A 10 8.06 23.25 -57.39
N PRO A 11 7.82 22.05 -57.94
CA PRO A 11 7.52 20.87 -57.14
C PRO A 11 8.59 20.57 -56.07
N TYR A 12 9.85 20.90 -56.36
CA TYR A 12 10.95 20.74 -55.40
C TYR A 12 10.85 21.71 -54.24
N GLU A 13 10.51 22.95 -54.45
CA GLU A 13 10.29 23.96 -53.40
C GLU A 13 9.10 23.58 -52.51
N ILE A 14 8.05 23.00 -53.08
CA ILE A 14 6.89 22.51 -52.29
C ILE A 14 7.34 21.38 -51.37
N ILE A 15 8.08 20.40 -51.88
CA ILE A 15 8.58 19.28 -51.07
C ILE A 15 9.51 19.78 -49.97
N ALA A 16 10.45 20.66 -50.29
CA ALA A 16 11.38 21.24 -49.31
C ALA A 16 10.65 21.98 -48.19
N THR A 17 9.59 22.78 -48.56
CA THR A 17 8.76 23.49 -47.60
C THR A 17 8.00 22.56 -46.68
N VAL A 18 7.43 21.46 -47.20
CA VAL A 18 6.71 20.47 -46.40
C VAL A 18 7.66 19.78 -45.38
N ILE A 19 8.86 19.41 -45.86
CA ILE A 19 9.87 18.81 -44.97
C ILE A 19 10.30 19.77 -43.87
N ALA A 20 10.51 21.07 -44.20
CA ALA A 20 10.87 22.09 -43.24
C ALA A 20 9.75 22.30 -42.18
N ILE A 21 8.48 22.32 -42.61
CA ILE A 21 7.32 22.43 -41.69
C ILE A 21 7.25 21.19 -40.77
N LEU A 22 7.41 19.98 -41.30
CA LEU A 22 7.40 18.75 -40.50
C LEU A 22 8.54 18.74 -39.48
N ALA A 23 9.74 19.17 -39.89
CA ALA A 23 10.89 19.27 -38.96
C ALA A 23 10.64 20.29 -37.84
N LEU A 24 9.99 21.40 -38.15
CA LEU A 24 9.64 22.45 -37.20
C LEU A 24 8.52 21.99 -36.25
N LEU A 25 7.58 21.18 -36.71
CA LEU A 25 6.50 20.60 -35.91
C LEU A 25 6.92 19.38 -35.08
N GLN A 26 8.00 18.70 -35.45
CA GLN A 26 8.48 17.47 -34.78
C GLN A 26 8.56 17.59 -33.24
N PRO A 27 9.17 18.61 -32.63
CA PRO A 27 9.26 18.72 -31.18
C PRO A 27 7.88 18.91 -30.53
N TRP A 28 6.94 19.53 -31.21
CA TRP A 28 5.55 19.69 -30.72
C TRP A 28 4.78 18.38 -30.80
N ILE A 29 4.95 17.63 -31.88
CA ILE A 29 4.33 16.31 -32.06
C ILE A 29 4.84 15.35 -30.98
N ILE A 30 6.15 15.33 -30.71
CA ILE A 30 6.76 14.49 -29.65
C ILE A 30 6.19 14.89 -28.28
N LYS A 31 6.15 16.18 -27.94
CA LYS A 31 5.57 16.66 -26.68
C LYS A 31 4.08 16.29 -26.52
N LEU A 32 3.33 16.40 -27.61
CA LEU A 32 1.91 16.06 -27.62
C LEU A 32 1.73 14.54 -27.42
N TRP A 33 2.54 13.74 -28.12
CA TRP A 33 2.54 12.28 -27.95
C TRP A 33 2.92 11.86 -26.55
N ASP A 34 3.96 12.45 -25.95
CA ASP A 34 4.34 12.19 -24.57
C ASP A 34 3.29 12.64 -23.57
N ARG A 35 2.55 13.70 -23.86
CA ARG A 35 1.50 14.21 -22.98
C ARG A 35 0.23 13.37 -23.02
N PHE A 36 -0.21 12.94 -24.21
CA PHE A 36 -1.51 12.28 -24.42
C PHE A 36 -1.40 10.79 -24.76
N GLY A 37 -0.36 10.36 -25.44
CA GLY A 37 -0.21 8.98 -25.91
C GLY A 37 0.30 7.99 -24.88
N ARG A 38 1.09 8.44 -23.90
CA ARG A 38 1.68 7.55 -22.90
C ARG A 38 0.92 7.63 -21.58
N LYS A 39 0.09 6.63 -21.31
CA LYS A 39 -0.56 6.48 -19.99
C LYS A 39 0.45 6.03 -18.94
N ILE A 40 0.34 6.57 -17.74
CA ILE A 40 1.09 6.08 -16.58
C ILE A 40 0.65 4.65 -16.30
N ARG A 41 1.60 3.74 -16.18
CA ARG A 41 1.36 2.38 -15.72
C ARG A 41 2.18 2.17 -14.45
N VAL A 42 1.50 1.76 -13.41
CA VAL A 42 2.13 1.37 -12.15
C VAL A 42 1.92 -0.12 -11.98
N ASN A 43 2.99 -0.82 -11.75
CA ASN A 43 2.98 -2.25 -11.53
C ASN A 43 3.57 -2.53 -10.14
N PHE A 44 2.93 -3.39 -9.38
CA PHE A 44 3.47 -3.88 -8.13
C PHE A 44 3.91 -5.32 -8.31
N ILE A 45 5.16 -5.58 -8.04
CA ILE A 45 5.78 -6.91 -8.08
C ILE A 45 5.93 -7.36 -6.64
N PRO A 46 5.06 -8.26 -6.13
CA PRO A 46 5.11 -8.69 -4.74
C PRO A 46 6.35 -9.53 -4.47
N SER A 47 6.88 -9.43 -3.25
CA SER A 47 7.86 -10.38 -2.74
C SER A 47 7.17 -11.73 -2.47
N ALA A 48 7.98 -12.80 -2.39
CA ALA A 48 7.46 -14.15 -2.20
C ALA A 48 6.79 -14.39 -0.83
N LYS A 49 6.87 -13.46 0.11
CA LYS A 49 6.35 -13.62 1.47
C LYS A 49 5.39 -12.52 1.83
N ILE A 50 4.22 -12.91 2.28
CA ILE A 50 3.18 -12.04 2.85
C ILE A 50 3.02 -12.47 4.31
N LYS A 51 2.95 -11.49 5.23
CA LYS A 51 2.71 -11.75 6.64
C LYS A 51 1.30 -11.27 6.99
N LEU A 52 0.49 -12.17 7.48
CA LEU A 52 -0.85 -11.90 8.00
C LEU A 52 -0.79 -12.01 9.51
N TYR A 53 -1.33 -11.04 10.22
CA TYR A 53 -1.43 -11.12 11.67
C TYR A 53 -2.65 -10.36 12.18
N TYR A 54 -3.00 -10.65 13.42
CA TYR A 54 -4.13 -10.06 14.11
C TYR A 54 -3.70 -9.70 15.53
N ASN A 55 -4.10 -8.55 15.98
CA ASN A 55 -3.87 -8.09 17.34
C ASN A 55 -5.12 -7.34 17.86
N ARG A 56 -5.02 -6.74 19.05
CA ARG A 56 -6.11 -5.98 19.67
C ARG A 56 -6.65 -4.81 18.82
N SER A 57 -5.90 -4.34 17.85
CA SER A 57 -6.31 -3.25 16.95
C SER A 57 -6.92 -3.76 15.64
N GLY A 58 -7.01 -5.08 15.45
CA GLY A 58 -7.64 -5.70 14.28
C GLY A 58 -6.71 -6.53 13.41
N ALA A 59 -7.10 -6.70 12.15
CA ALA A 59 -6.38 -7.48 11.15
C ALA A 59 -5.33 -6.64 10.43
N TYR A 60 -4.19 -7.25 10.15
CA TYR A 60 -3.05 -6.62 9.47
C TYR A 60 -2.52 -7.48 8.36
N VAL A 61 -2.08 -6.83 7.29
CA VAL A 61 -1.34 -7.43 6.18
C VAL A 61 -0.03 -6.69 5.99
N TYR A 62 1.06 -7.41 5.99
CA TYR A 62 2.37 -6.88 5.61
C TYR A 62 2.76 -7.39 4.23
N LEU A 63 3.01 -6.48 3.31
CA LEU A 63 3.43 -6.76 1.95
C LEU A 63 4.79 -6.14 1.68
N GLY A 64 5.72 -6.98 1.21
CA GLY A 64 6.96 -6.51 0.62
C GLY A 64 6.90 -6.62 -0.90
N GLY A 65 7.58 -5.74 -1.60
CA GLY A 65 7.64 -5.80 -3.05
C GLY A 65 8.37 -4.63 -3.67
N VAL A 66 8.19 -4.50 -4.98
CA VAL A 66 8.78 -3.43 -5.77
C VAL A 66 7.67 -2.76 -6.58
N ILE A 67 7.62 -1.45 -6.53
CA ILE A 67 6.76 -0.65 -7.41
C ILE A 67 7.58 -0.21 -8.62
N GLU A 68 7.11 -0.56 -9.79
CA GLU A 68 7.63 -0.14 -11.08
C GLU A 68 6.68 0.86 -11.73
N THR A 69 7.19 1.96 -12.25
CA THR A 69 6.41 2.87 -13.08
C THR A 69 6.91 2.84 -14.50
N LYS A 70 5.98 2.74 -15.47
CA LYS A 70 6.29 2.79 -16.90
C LYS A 70 5.75 4.09 -17.51
N ASN A 71 6.50 4.59 -18.47
CA ASN A 71 6.21 5.77 -19.30
C ASN A 71 6.37 7.12 -18.59
N LYS A 72 5.88 7.32 -17.38
CA LYS A 72 5.97 8.59 -16.64
C LYS A 72 6.17 8.33 -15.16
N ALA A 73 6.78 9.30 -14.47
CA ALA A 73 6.82 9.30 -13.02
C ALA A 73 5.40 9.33 -12.42
N ALA A 74 5.22 8.63 -11.33
CA ALA A 74 3.95 8.56 -10.63
C ALA A 74 4.11 8.97 -9.17
N ILE A 75 3.10 9.64 -8.61
CA ILE A 75 3.01 9.88 -7.18
C ILE A 75 1.99 8.90 -6.63
N VAL A 76 2.45 8.00 -5.77
CA VAL A 76 1.59 7.11 -5.00
C VAL A 76 1.13 7.88 -3.79
N LYS A 77 -0.15 8.23 -3.74
CA LYS A 77 -0.70 9.03 -2.63
C LYS A 77 -1.25 8.17 -1.54
N ASP A 78 -1.93 7.11 -1.93
CA ASP A 78 -2.58 6.19 -1.02
C ASP A 78 -2.76 4.83 -1.70
N ILE A 79 -2.77 3.78 -0.90
CA ILE A 79 -2.91 2.40 -1.35
C ILE A 79 -3.84 1.70 -0.36
N ALA A 80 -4.76 0.92 -0.86
CA ALA A 80 -5.55 0.01 -0.02
C ALA A 80 -5.35 -1.43 -0.48
N VAL A 81 -5.62 -2.36 0.39
CA VAL A 81 -5.61 -3.79 0.09
C VAL A 81 -6.98 -4.36 0.35
N LYS A 82 -7.54 -4.98 -0.68
CA LYS A 82 -8.72 -5.81 -0.55
C LYS A 82 -8.29 -7.26 -0.41
N VAL A 83 -8.73 -7.89 0.65
CA VAL A 83 -8.50 -9.32 0.89
C VAL A 83 -9.84 -10.05 0.79
N VAL A 84 -9.89 -11.07 -0.04
CA VAL A 84 -11.08 -11.89 -0.23
C VAL A 84 -10.76 -13.32 0.16
N ARG A 85 -11.47 -13.86 1.14
CA ARG A 85 -11.38 -15.27 1.52
C ARG A 85 -12.13 -16.13 0.53
N LYS A 86 -11.51 -17.18 -0.02
CA LYS A 86 -12.10 -17.94 -1.13
C LYS A 86 -13.32 -18.76 -0.74
N LYS A 87 -13.34 -19.28 0.48
CA LYS A 87 -14.37 -20.22 0.95
C LYS A 87 -15.77 -19.58 1.05
N ASP A 88 -15.85 -18.45 1.73
CA ASP A 88 -17.10 -17.77 2.06
C ASP A 88 -17.26 -16.40 1.38
N LYS A 89 -16.28 -16.02 0.55
CA LYS A 89 -16.23 -14.71 -0.14
C LYS A 89 -16.24 -13.51 0.82
N ALA A 90 -15.87 -13.73 2.08
CA ALA A 90 -15.73 -12.63 3.03
C ALA A 90 -14.64 -11.68 2.54
N GLU A 91 -14.98 -10.37 2.53
CA GLU A 91 -14.11 -9.32 2.06
C GLU A 91 -13.62 -8.48 3.24
N LEU A 92 -12.37 -8.12 3.22
CA LEU A 92 -11.76 -7.19 4.16
C LEU A 92 -10.99 -6.13 3.40
N LEU A 93 -11.30 -4.87 3.66
CA LEU A 93 -10.56 -3.74 3.15
C LEU A 93 -9.62 -3.24 4.24
N LEU A 94 -8.37 -3.07 3.88
CA LEU A 94 -7.30 -2.63 4.77
C LEU A 94 -6.67 -1.36 4.19
N ASP A 95 -6.54 -0.35 5.02
CA ASP A 95 -5.94 0.91 4.64
C ASP A 95 -4.42 0.89 4.92
N TRP A 96 -3.68 1.62 4.13
CA TRP A 96 -2.25 1.78 4.32
C TRP A 96 -1.94 2.50 5.64
N SER A 97 -1.32 1.79 6.58
CA SER A 97 -1.01 2.32 7.91
C SER A 97 0.42 2.83 8.03
N SER A 98 1.38 2.07 7.50
CA SER A 98 2.79 2.42 7.66
C SER A 98 3.70 1.84 6.59
N PHE A 99 4.88 2.47 6.45
CA PHE A 99 6.04 1.86 5.84
C PHE A 99 6.84 1.10 6.89
N MET A 100 7.30 -0.09 6.53
CA MET A 100 8.22 -0.87 7.35
C MET A 100 9.61 -0.75 6.76
N ILE A 101 10.53 -0.15 7.49
CA ILE A 101 11.92 -0.05 7.07
C ILE A 101 12.68 -1.20 7.72
N PRO A 102 13.18 -2.17 6.95
CA PRO A 102 14.01 -3.21 7.50
C PRO A 102 15.35 -2.59 7.94
N MET A 103 15.52 -2.39 9.23
CA MET A 103 16.82 -2.04 9.78
C MET A 103 17.62 -3.33 9.98
N PHE A 104 18.73 -3.46 9.28
CA PHE A 104 19.69 -4.55 9.45
C PHE A 104 20.59 -4.37 10.70
N GLN A 105 20.15 -3.59 11.67
CA GLN A 105 20.88 -3.48 12.94
C GLN A 105 20.44 -4.60 13.86
N SER A 106 21.33 -5.58 14.02
CA SER A 106 21.21 -6.61 15.05
C SER A 106 21.62 -6.02 16.40
N VAL A 107 20.64 -5.60 17.17
CA VAL A 107 20.88 -5.30 18.59
C VAL A 107 20.51 -6.58 19.36
N GLY A 108 21.53 -7.26 19.90
CA GLY A 108 21.33 -8.49 20.69
C GLY A 108 20.76 -9.68 19.89
N GLY A 109 21.02 -9.78 18.58
CA GLY A 109 20.57 -10.90 17.74
C GLY A 109 19.15 -10.77 17.19
N ASN A 110 18.41 -9.73 17.53
CA ASN A 110 17.07 -9.48 17.01
C ASN A 110 17.10 -8.44 15.89
N ALA A 111 16.46 -8.73 14.76
CA ALA A 111 16.24 -7.75 13.70
C ALA A 111 15.23 -6.70 14.19
N VAL A 112 15.65 -5.45 14.27
CA VAL A 112 14.77 -4.35 14.61
C VAL A 112 14.16 -3.79 13.32
N THR A 113 12.84 -3.74 13.27
CA THR A 113 12.09 -3.10 12.19
C THR A 113 11.59 -1.75 12.68
N THR A 114 11.86 -0.68 11.95
CA THR A 114 11.28 0.65 12.24
C THR A 114 10.10 0.88 11.32
N SER A 115 9.01 1.41 11.86
CA SER A 115 7.86 1.81 11.06
C SER A 115 7.82 3.33 10.91
N GLU A 116 7.51 3.81 9.71
CA GLU A 116 7.20 5.20 9.43
C GLU A 116 5.73 5.33 9.03
N ILE A 117 5.11 6.44 9.38
CA ILE A 117 3.72 6.73 8.97
C ILE A 117 3.60 6.72 7.45
N ALA A 118 2.50 6.15 6.95
CA ALA A 118 2.17 6.18 5.53
C ALA A 118 2.17 7.62 4.99
N ARG A 119 2.93 7.85 3.93
CA ARG A 119 3.05 9.16 3.29
C ARG A 119 3.18 9.03 1.78
N PRO A 120 2.66 9.98 1.01
CA PRO A 120 2.84 10.00 -0.43
C PRO A 120 4.31 9.95 -0.83
N PHE A 121 4.63 9.18 -1.86
CA PHE A 121 5.97 9.10 -2.42
C PHE A 121 5.95 9.11 -3.95
N LYS A 122 7.06 9.56 -4.54
CA LYS A 122 7.24 9.63 -5.98
C LYS A 122 8.07 8.45 -6.46
N VAL A 123 7.62 7.83 -7.54
CA VAL A 123 8.39 6.80 -8.28
C VAL A 123 8.71 7.35 -9.66
N GLU A 124 9.99 7.42 -10.00
CA GLU A 124 10.44 7.93 -11.29
C GLU A 124 10.15 6.94 -12.42
N ALA A 125 10.00 7.46 -13.63
CA ALA A 125 9.72 6.62 -14.80
C ALA A 125 10.85 5.61 -15.06
N GLY A 126 10.50 4.34 -15.19
CA GLY A 126 11.45 3.25 -15.43
C GLY A 126 12.27 2.85 -14.19
N SER A 127 11.99 3.44 -13.01
CA SER A 127 12.66 3.04 -11.78
C SER A 127 11.92 1.93 -11.05
N LEU A 128 12.67 1.17 -10.26
CA LEU A 128 12.18 0.15 -9.34
C LEU A 128 12.28 0.72 -7.92
N TYR A 129 11.16 0.87 -7.25
CA TYR A 129 11.09 1.40 -5.89
C TYR A 129 10.72 0.28 -4.90
N PRO A 130 11.67 -0.20 -4.07
CA PRO A 130 11.36 -1.21 -3.08
C PRO A 130 10.44 -0.64 -2.00
N VAL A 131 9.39 -1.37 -1.67
CA VAL A 131 8.43 -0.98 -0.65
C VAL A 131 8.15 -2.15 0.29
N PHE A 132 8.07 -1.83 1.56
CA PHE A 132 7.58 -2.74 2.59
C PHE A 132 6.47 -1.98 3.32
N VAL A 133 5.25 -2.43 3.15
CA VAL A 133 4.06 -1.70 3.60
C VAL A 133 3.22 -2.56 4.51
N GLU A 134 2.65 -1.92 5.51
CA GLU A 134 1.69 -2.49 6.42
C GLU A 134 0.32 -1.88 6.17
N PHE A 135 -0.68 -2.74 6.09
CA PHE A 135 -2.08 -2.39 5.96
C PHE A 135 -2.82 -2.85 7.21
N ALA A 136 -3.74 -2.03 7.68
CA ALA A 136 -4.51 -2.29 8.89
C ALA A 136 -6.00 -2.12 8.64
N SER A 137 -6.80 -2.92 9.32
CA SER A 137 -8.24 -2.69 9.42
C SER A 137 -8.49 -1.55 10.40
N THR A 138 -9.24 -0.54 9.98
CA THR A 138 -9.53 0.66 10.78
C THR A 138 -10.86 0.59 11.51
N ASN A 139 -11.32 -0.59 11.89
CA ASN A 139 -12.55 -0.71 12.69
C ASN A 139 -12.31 -0.23 14.13
N ILE A 140 -12.49 1.07 14.35
CA ILE A 140 -12.25 1.75 15.64
C ILE A 140 -13.14 1.17 16.74
N GLN A 141 -14.38 0.79 16.44
CA GLN A 141 -15.31 0.26 17.45
C GLN A 141 -14.84 -1.10 17.97
N GLU A 142 -14.42 -2.00 17.07
CA GLU A 142 -13.87 -3.29 17.45
C GLU A 142 -12.57 -3.15 18.24
N SER A 143 -11.69 -2.27 17.82
CA SER A 143 -10.43 -1.97 18.51
C SER A 143 -10.64 -1.42 19.92
N ASN A 144 -11.60 -0.51 20.09
CA ASN A 144 -11.93 0.03 21.42
C ASN A 144 -12.48 -1.05 22.36
N HIS A 145 -13.40 -1.85 21.86
CA HIS A 145 -13.99 -2.94 22.64
C HIS A 145 -12.94 -3.99 23.07
N LEU A 146 -12.09 -4.45 22.15
CA LEU A 146 -11.00 -5.35 22.49
C LEU A 146 -10.00 -4.72 23.47
N THR A 147 -9.78 -3.41 23.39
CA THR A 147 -8.92 -2.68 24.31
C THR A 147 -9.52 -2.63 25.72
N GLU A 148 -10.83 -2.44 25.85
CA GLU A 148 -11.53 -2.47 27.15
C GLU A 148 -11.42 -3.84 27.81
N ILE A 149 -11.68 -4.91 27.06
CA ILE A 149 -11.53 -6.28 27.56
C ILE A 149 -10.09 -6.56 27.97
N TYR A 150 -9.12 -6.15 27.17
CA TYR A 150 -7.70 -6.29 27.49
C TYR A 150 -7.32 -5.58 28.81
N ASN A 151 -7.82 -4.35 29.01
CA ASN A 151 -7.59 -3.60 30.25
C ASN A 151 -8.20 -4.31 31.46
N THR A 152 -9.38 -4.91 31.30
CA THR A 152 -10.00 -5.73 32.36
C THR A 152 -9.13 -6.92 32.74
N ILE A 153 -8.60 -7.64 31.74
CA ILE A 153 -7.69 -8.76 31.95
C ILE A 153 -6.39 -8.30 32.62
N ALA A 154 -5.85 -7.14 32.23
CA ALA A 154 -4.65 -6.59 32.84
C ALA A 154 -4.85 -6.26 34.33
N LEU A 155 -6.02 -5.73 34.70
CA LEU A 155 -6.39 -5.48 36.09
C LEU A 155 -6.54 -6.80 36.88
N GLU A 156 -7.21 -7.81 36.31
CA GLU A 156 -7.30 -9.14 36.94
C GLU A 156 -5.92 -9.75 37.15
N LEU A 157 -5.04 -9.68 36.14
CA LEU A 157 -3.68 -10.17 36.26
C LEU A 157 -2.91 -9.45 37.39
N ALA A 158 -3.06 -8.13 37.51
CA ALA A 158 -2.44 -7.36 38.57
C ALA A 158 -2.94 -7.80 39.98
N HIS A 159 -4.22 -8.17 40.09
CA HIS A 159 -4.77 -8.75 41.34
C HIS A 159 -4.26 -10.16 41.63
N ILE A 160 -4.07 -10.98 40.59
CA ILE A 160 -3.55 -12.34 40.74
C ILE A 160 -2.06 -12.33 41.09
N MET A 161 -1.30 -11.39 40.52
CA MET A 161 0.16 -11.27 40.71
C MET A 161 0.51 -10.74 42.12
N GLN A 162 0.42 -11.60 43.12
CA GLN A 162 0.89 -11.31 44.47
C GLN A 162 2.32 -11.87 44.66
N PRO A 163 3.11 -11.34 45.62
CA PRO A 163 4.48 -11.77 45.84
C PRO A 163 4.68 -13.28 46.11
N SER A 164 3.61 -13.96 46.53
CA SER A 164 3.64 -15.42 46.86
C SER A 164 3.25 -16.32 45.69
N ILE A 165 2.80 -15.73 44.54
CA ILE A 165 2.30 -16.52 43.42
C ILE A 165 3.36 -16.57 42.31
N THR A 166 3.64 -17.80 41.85
CA THR A 166 4.55 -17.99 40.71
C THR A 166 3.90 -17.58 39.39
N ILE A 167 4.72 -17.24 38.40
CA ILE A 167 4.24 -16.85 37.06
C ILE A 167 3.33 -17.92 36.46
N ASP A 168 3.64 -19.20 36.67
CA ASP A 168 2.84 -20.31 36.12
C ASP A 168 1.49 -20.46 36.82
N GLN A 169 1.44 -20.23 38.11
CA GLN A 169 0.18 -20.17 38.86
C GLN A 169 -0.67 -19.00 38.41
N ALA A 170 -0.08 -17.83 38.20
CA ALA A 170 -0.79 -16.65 37.68
C ALA A 170 -1.34 -16.89 36.28
N LYS A 171 -0.55 -17.49 35.37
CA LYS A 171 -1.01 -17.88 34.04
C LYS A 171 -2.18 -18.86 34.09
N TYR A 172 -2.10 -19.87 34.95
CA TYR A 172 -3.18 -20.85 35.12
C TYR A 172 -4.46 -20.20 35.65
N ALA A 173 -4.35 -19.36 36.68
CA ALA A 173 -5.49 -18.63 37.24
C ALA A 173 -6.14 -17.72 36.20
N LEU A 174 -5.33 -16.95 35.44
CA LEU A 174 -5.82 -16.08 34.38
C LEU A 174 -6.48 -16.88 33.25
N ALA A 175 -5.89 -17.99 32.82
CA ALA A 175 -6.47 -18.82 31.76
C ALA A 175 -7.85 -19.38 32.08
N ASN A 176 -8.16 -19.52 33.38
CA ASN A 176 -9.45 -19.99 33.88
C ASN A 176 -10.39 -18.84 34.28
N SER A 177 -9.96 -17.59 34.17
CA SER A 177 -10.84 -16.45 34.49
C SER A 177 -11.90 -16.25 33.42
N SER A 178 -13.08 -15.77 33.85
CA SER A 178 -14.20 -15.48 32.94
C SER A 178 -13.86 -14.40 31.91
N SER A 179 -13.11 -13.38 32.31
CA SER A 179 -12.68 -12.28 31.41
C SER A 179 -11.74 -12.77 30.34
N TYR A 180 -10.79 -13.64 30.66
CA TYR A 180 -9.90 -14.23 29.67
C TYR A 180 -10.62 -15.16 28.68
N GLN A 181 -11.57 -15.96 29.18
CA GLN A 181 -12.38 -16.83 28.32
C GLN A 181 -13.24 -16.00 27.37
N ALA A 182 -13.92 -14.95 27.87
CA ALA A 182 -14.70 -14.03 27.05
C ALA A 182 -13.82 -13.36 25.95
N PHE A 183 -12.64 -12.89 26.32
CA PHE A 183 -11.68 -12.30 25.37
C PHE A 183 -11.25 -13.29 24.27
N ARG A 184 -10.94 -14.52 24.70
CA ARG A 184 -10.54 -15.57 23.74
C ARG A 184 -11.66 -15.89 22.77
N ASP A 185 -12.89 -16.02 23.26
CA ASP A 185 -14.04 -16.37 22.43
C ASP A 185 -14.37 -15.24 21.45
N GLU A 186 -14.25 -14.00 21.88
CA GLU A 186 -14.44 -12.83 21.01
C GLU A 186 -13.33 -12.73 19.95
N LEU A 187 -12.07 -12.94 20.33
CA LEU A 187 -10.98 -13.01 19.36
C LEU A 187 -11.22 -14.09 18.30
N LEU A 188 -11.70 -15.27 18.71
CA LEU A 188 -11.97 -16.37 17.79
C LEU A 188 -13.15 -16.08 16.86
N GLN A 189 -14.17 -15.36 17.33
CA GLN A 189 -15.32 -14.96 16.51
C GLN A 189 -14.92 -13.92 15.46
N ASN A 190 -14.16 -12.91 15.86
CA ASN A 190 -13.77 -11.78 15.02
C ASN A 190 -12.49 -12.04 14.22
N PHE A 191 -11.78 -13.13 14.51
CA PHE A 191 -10.53 -13.46 13.83
C PHE A 191 -10.76 -13.72 12.35
N TYR A 192 -10.28 -12.78 11.53
CA TYR A 192 -10.47 -12.85 10.08
C TYR A 192 -9.61 -13.93 9.41
N TRP A 193 -8.36 -14.12 9.88
CA TRP A 193 -7.39 -15.04 9.28
C TRP A 193 -7.68 -16.51 9.66
N LYS A 194 -8.69 -17.09 9.01
CA LYS A 194 -9.01 -18.53 9.16
C LYS A 194 -8.13 -19.35 8.21
N ALA A 195 -7.98 -20.65 8.47
CA ALA A 195 -7.28 -21.53 7.55
C ALA A 195 -8.06 -21.63 6.23
N ASP A 196 -7.63 -20.91 5.21
CA ASP A 196 -8.24 -20.81 3.88
C ASP A 196 -7.26 -20.22 2.87
N ASP A 197 -7.65 -20.21 1.60
CA ASP A 197 -7.00 -19.46 0.54
C ASP A 197 -7.54 -18.03 0.48
N TYR A 198 -6.63 -17.09 0.25
CA TYR A 198 -6.96 -15.67 0.13
C TYR A 198 -6.53 -15.11 -1.22
N VAL A 199 -7.35 -14.22 -1.76
CA VAL A 199 -6.99 -13.36 -2.88
C VAL A 199 -6.70 -11.98 -2.31
N ILE A 200 -5.50 -11.46 -2.58
CA ILE A 200 -5.06 -10.15 -2.13
C ILE A 200 -4.94 -9.26 -3.36
N GLU A 201 -5.69 -8.18 -3.38
CA GLU A 201 -5.73 -7.21 -4.46
C GLU A 201 -5.32 -5.84 -3.94
N LEU A 202 -4.30 -5.24 -4.57
CA LEU A 202 -3.92 -3.86 -4.31
C LEU A 202 -4.86 -2.94 -5.08
N ILE A 203 -5.54 -2.06 -4.35
CA ILE A 203 -6.42 -1.05 -4.93
C ILE A 203 -5.68 0.29 -4.88
N PRO A 204 -5.22 0.80 -6.02
CA PRO A 204 -4.75 2.18 -6.06
C PRO A 204 -5.94 3.11 -5.86
N LEU A 205 -5.96 3.88 -4.79
CA LEU A 205 -6.96 4.93 -4.63
C LEU A 205 -6.79 6.00 -5.71
N PRO A 206 -7.87 6.63 -6.17
CA PRO A 206 -7.89 7.35 -7.43
C PRO A 206 -6.78 8.38 -7.52
N TRP A 207 -5.96 8.24 -8.55
CA TRP A 207 -4.89 9.14 -8.93
C TRP A 207 -5.48 10.53 -9.17
N CYS A 208 -5.39 11.44 -8.21
CA CYS A 208 -5.59 12.85 -8.54
C CYS A 208 -4.50 13.22 -9.53
N LYS A 209 -4.89 13.50 -10.78
CA LYS A 209 -4.00 14.14 -11.74
C LYS A 209 -3.40 15.35 -11.01
N ALA A 210 -2.09 15.34 -10.79
CA ALA A 210 -1.41 16.54 -10.33
C ALA A 210 -1.74 17.62 -11.35
N LYS A 211 -2.52 18.64 -10.94
CA LYS A 211 -2.60 19.87 -11.72
C LYS A 211 -1.17 20.39 -11.75
N PRO A 212 -0.62 20.72 -12.92
CA PRO A 212 0.65 21.43 -12.97
C PRO A 212 0.45 22.74 -12.18
N CYS A 213 1.32 22.99 -11.20
CA CYS A 213 1.48 24.30 -10.59
C CYS A 213 2.00 25.28 -11.63
#